data_9fe416921ccf3724a2df6cb7c4047fdf
#
_entry.id   9fe416921ccf3724a2df6cb7c4047fdf
#
_cell.length_a   1.000
_cell.length_b   1.000
_cell.length_c   1.000
_cell.angle_alpha   90.00
_cell.angle_beta   90.00
_cell.angle_gamma   90.00
#
_symmetry.space_group_name_H-M   'P 1'
#
loop_
_entity.id
_entity.type
_entity.pdbx_description
1 polymer ?
#
loop_
_entity_poly.entity_id
_entity_poly.type
_entity_poly.pdbx_seq_one_letter_code
_entity_poly.pdbx_strand_id
1 'polypeptide(L)' 'MTRNSAQNRRLDVLRAIVTQYVATREPVGSKAIAAGGLGVSSATIRNDMAVLEEAGLIYQPHTSAGRVPTDRG' A
#
# COMPACT_ATOMS: atom_id res chain seq x y z
N MET A 1 20.10 -13.82 1.52
CA MET A 1 19.93 -13.43 2.10
C MET A 1 19.17 -12.41 2.16
N THR A 2 18.51 -12.10 2.58
CA THR A 2 17.65 -11.30 2.49
C THR A 2 17.85 -10.25 3.20
N ARG A 3 17.82 -9.37 3.03
CA ARG A 3 18.03 -8.46 3.63
C ARG A 3 17.01 -7.62 3.87
N ASN A 4 16.47 -6.91 3.76
CA ASN A 4 15.46 -5.98 3.87
C ASN A 4 14.13 -6.56 3.66
N SER A 5 13.70 -7.52 4.47
CA SER A 5 12.37 -8.06 4.38
C SER A 5 11.31 -7.01 4.51
N ALA A 6 11.50 -6.01 5.36
CA ALA A 6 10.53 -4.93 5.52
C ALA A 6 10.42 -4.11 4.24
N GLN A 7 11.54 -3.85 3.60
CA GLN A 7 11.53 -3.10 2.35
C GLN A 7 10.88 -3.88 1.23
N ASN A 8 11.12 -5.18 1.17
CA ASN A 8 10.48 -6.03 0.18
C ASN A 8 8.98 -6.08 0.40
N ARG A 9 8.54 -6.15 1.65
CA ARG A 9 7.12 -6.13 1.97
C ARG A 9 6.48 -4.82 1.55
N ARG A 10 7.17 -3.70 1.75
CA ARG A 10 6.66 -2.40 1.33
C ARG A 10 6.48 -2.31 -0.16
N LEU A 11 7.40 -2.88 -0.91
CA LEU A 11 7.26 -2.92 -2.37
C LEU A 11 6.07 -3.77 -2.77
N ASP A 12 5.83 -4.87 -2.07
CA ASP A 12 4.67 -5.71 -2.33
C ASP A 12 3.38 -4.98 -2.01
N VAL A 13 3.37 -4.20 -0.91
CA VAL A 13 2.21 -3.40 -0.55
C VAL A 13 1.95 -2.35 -1.64
N LEU A 14 2.99 -1.66 -2.09
CA LEU A 14 2.85 -0.67 -3.13
C LEU A 14 2.29 -1.30 -4.41
N ARG A 15 2.82 -2.43 -4.79
CA ARG A 15 2.40 -3.12 -5.98
C ARG A 15 0.94 -3.55 -5.87
N ALA A 16 0.52 -4.02 -4.70
CA ALA A 16 -0.85 -4.40 -4.47
C ALA A 16 -1.78 -3.19 -4.56
N ILE A 17 -1.33 -2.04 -4.04
CA ILE A 17 -2.12 -0.81 -4.12
C ILE A 17 -2.31 -0.41 -5.58
N VAL A 18 -1.24 -0.43 -6.36
CA VAL A 18 -1.32 -0.06 -7.78
C VAL A 18 -2.24 -1.01 -8.53
N THR A 19 -2.08 -2.30 -8.31
CA THR A 19 -2.88 -3.31 -8.99
C THR A 19 -4.36 -3.14 -8.67
N GLN A 20 -4.67 -2.96 -7.41
CA GLN A 20 -6.04 -2.81 -6.98
C GLN A 20 -6.65 -1.51 -7.51
N TYR A 21 -5.89 -0.43 -7.46
CA TYR A 21 -6.36 0.86 -7.94
C TYR A 21 -6.65 0.81 -9.44
N VAL A 22 -5.77 0.17 -10.21
CA VAL A 22 -5.98 0.05 -11.65
C VAL A 22 -7.27 -0.74 -11.93
N ALA A 23 -7.55 -1.74 -11.12
CA ALA A 23 -8.73 -2.56 -11.31
C ALA A 23 -10.02 -1.85 -10.91
N THR A 24 -10.00 -1.09 -9.81
CA THR A 24 -11.21 -0.50 -9.27
C THR A 24 -11.33 1.00 -9.49
N ARG A 25 -10.19 1.66 -9.69
CA ARG A 25 -10.13 3.12 -9.81
C ARG A 25 -10.61 3.82 -8.55
N GLU A 26 -10.50 3.13 -7.42
CA GLU A 26 -10.92 3.68 -6.14
C GLU A 26 -9.78 3.59 -5.14
N PRO A 27 -9.71 4.49 -4.16
CA PRO A 27 -8.65 4.41 -3.16
C PRO A 27 -8.63 3.06 -2.46
N VAL A 28 -7.44 2.58 -2.15
CA VAL A 28 -7.25 1.23 -1.64
C VAL A 28 -7.00 1.28 -0.14
N GLY A 29 -7.80 0.56 0.63
CA GLY A 29 -7.65 0.52 2.08
C GLY A 29 -6.72 -0.59 2.52
N SER A 30 -6.20 -0.46 3.74
CA SER A 30 -5.29 -1.46 4.28
C SER A 30 -5.95 -2.83 4.42
N LYS A 31 -7.24 -2.85 4.71
CA LYS A 31 -7.95 -4.12 4.85
C LYS A 31 -8.02 -4.87 3.52
N ALA A 32 -8.19 -4.13 2.44
CA ALA A 32 -8.25 -4.74 1.12
C ALA A 32 -6.91 -5.38 0.77
N ILE A 33 -5.83 -4.72 1.11
CA ILE A 33 -4.49 -5.26 0.87
C ILE A 33 -4.23 -6.48 1.76
N ALA A 34 -4.64 -6.39 3.01
CA ALA A 34 -4.44 -7.52 3.94
C ALA A 34 -5.20 -8.74 3.45
N ALA A 35 -6.41 -8.54 2.94
CA ALA A 35 -7.22 -9.63 2.41
C ALA A 35 -6.61 -10.22 1.15
N GLY A 36 -5.73 -9.51 0.51
CA GLY A 36 -5.11 -9.96 -0.72
C GLY A 36 -4.03 -11.02 -0.57
N GLY A 37 -3.77 -11.46 0.66
CA GLY A 37 -2.86 -12.59 0.84
C GLY A 37 -1.39 -12.29 1.02
N LEU A 38 -1.07 -11.07 1.47
CA LEU A 38 0.33 -10.75 1.75
C LEU A 38 0.85 -11.41 3.01
N GLY A 39 -0.05 -11.98 3.81
CA GLY A 39 0.37 -12.68 5.01
C GLY A 39 0.73 -11.78 6.18
N VAL A 40 0.29 -10.53 6.16
CA VAL A 40 0.57 -9.60 7.24
C VAL A 40 -0.72 -8.94 7.69
N SER A 41 -0.74 -8.41 8.90
CA SER A 41 -1.92 -7.79 9.44
C SER A 41 -2.19 -6.44 8.79
N SER A 42 -3.42 -5.97 8.89
CA SER A 42 -3.77 -4.67 8.34
C SER A 42 -3.03 -3.56 9.07
N ALA A 43 -2.69 -3.75 10.35
CA ALA A 43 -1.91 -2.76 11.09
C ALA A 43 -0.51 -2.61 10.49
N THR A 44 0.13 -3.71 10.13
CA THR A 44 1.43 -3.69 9.50
C THR A 44 1.36 -3.01 8.14
N ILE A 45 0.32 -3.33 7.38
CA ILE A 45 0.13 -2.73 6.07
C ILE A 45 -0.09 -1.24 6.19
N ARG A 46 -0.88 -0.81 7.17
CA ARG A 46 -1.12 0.60 7.41
C ARG A 46 0.20 1.34 7.71
N ASN A 47 1.07 0.70 8.49
CA ASN A 47 2.35 1.27 8.79
C ASN A 47 3.21 1.41 7.53
N ASP A 48 3.21 0.40 6.68
CA ASP A 48 3.92 0.45 5.41
C ASP A 48 3.36 1.52 4.50
N MET A 49 2.04 1.69 4.50
CA MET A 49 1.41 2.74 3.73
C MET A 49 1.87 4.12 4.18
N ALA A 50 2.04 4.32 5.49
CA ALA A 50 2.53 5.59 6.00
C ALA A 50 3.93 5.88 5.47
N VAL A 51 4.78 4.87 5.42
CA VAL A 51 6.13 5.03 4.90
C VAL A 51 6.10 5.34 3.40
N LEU A 52 5.25 4.65 2.66
CA LEU A 52 5.12 4.89 1.22
C LEU A 52 4.57 6.29 0.94
N GLU A 53 3.66 6.73 1.77
CA GLU A 53 3.07 8.05 1.64
C GLU A 53 4.13 9.13 1.89
N GLU A 54 4.96 8.92 2.88
CA GLU A 54 6.02 9.83 3.19
C GLU A 54 7.04 9.90 2.07
N ALA A 55 7.25 8.80 1.38
CA ALA A 55 8.15 8.75 0.23
C ALA A 55 7.53 9.36 -1.04
N GLY A 56 6.26 9.72 -0.99
CA GLY A 56 5.59 10.33 -2.13
C GLY A 56 5.11 9.35 -3.19
N LEU A 57 5.00 8.08 -2.82
CA LEU A 57 4.60 7.05 -3.77
C LEU A 57 3.09 6.82 -3.78
N ILE A 58 2.42 7.15 -2.68
CA ILE A 58 0.97 7.06 -2.59
C ILE A 58 0.48 8.28 -1.81
N TYR A 59 -0.82 8.54 -1.86
CA TYR A 59 -1.38 9.64 -1.08
C TYR A 59 -2.83 9.33 -0.72
N GLN A 60 -3.35 10.05 0.26
CA GLN A 60 -4.72 9.90 0.71
C GLN A 60 -5.54 11.06 0.17
N PRO A 61 -6.46 10.83 -0.76
CA PRO A 61 -7.21 11.93 -1.37
C PRO A 61 -8.21 12.58 -0.42
N HIS A 62 -8.73 11.80 0.56
CA HIS A 62 -9.68 12.32 1.54
C HIS A 62 -9.37 11.72 2.88
N THR A 63 -9.80 12.36 3.94
CA THR A 63 -9.50 11.93 5.30
C THR A 63 -9.90 10.48 5.58
N SER A 64 -11.04 10.05 5.10
CA SER A 64 -11.48 8.69 5.36
C SER A 64 -11.29 7.76 4.19
N ALA A 65 -10.63 8.18 3.15
CA ALA A 65 -10.42 7.33 2.01
C ALA A 65 -9.18 6.44 2.20
N GLY A 66 -9.02 5.44 1.35
CA GLY A 66 -7.80 4.68 1.33
C GLY A 66 -6.68 5.45 0.65
N ARG A 67 -5.80 4.77 -0.04
CA ARG A 67 -4.64 5.39 -0.68
C ARG A 67 -4.70 5.23 -2.19
N VAL A 68 -4.12 6.21 -2.87
CA VAL A 68 -4.06 6.23 -4.32
C VAL A 68 -2.59 6.34 -4.72
N PRO A 69 -2.12 5.56 -5.70
CA PRO A 69 -0.72 5.69 -6.12
C PRO A 69 -0.50 7.01 -6.84
N THR A 70 0.70 7.56 -6.67
CA THR A 70 1.08 8.77 -7.37
C THR A 70 1.74 8.38 -8.69
N ASP A 71 2.09 9.37 -9.49
CA ASP A 71 2.80 9.13 -10.74
C ASP A 71 4.16 8.48 -10.50
N ARG A 72 4.72 8.67 -9.32
CA ARG A 72 5.97 8.04 -9.01
C ARG A 72 5.79 6.59 -8.69
N GLY A 73 4.65 6.19 -8.21
CA GLY A 73 4.32 4.84 -7.90
C GLY A 73 3.86 4.05 -9.13
#